data_2ade9047f9a937089e57111581ec9c05
#
_entry.id   2ade9047f9a937089e57111581ec9c05
#
_cell.length_a   1.000
_cell.length_b   1.000
_cell.length_c   1.000
_cell.angle_alpha   90.00
_cell.angle_beta   90.00
_cell.angle_gamma   90.00
#
_symmetry.space_group_name_H-M   'P 1'
#
loop_
_entity.id
_entity.type
_entity.pdbx_description
1 polymer ?
#
loop_
_entity_poly.entity_id
_entity_poly.type
_entity_poly.pdbx_seq_one_letter_code
_entity_poly.pdbx_strand_id
1 'polypeptide(L)'
;MDNFQSQISEAHSSIKYIELKYDQLYQLKSQVENATGKQQESEVSSNINKIISDVQAKQASMKGIIDSLEQMMKEKQNEDNPETRIRNNLFSSMTKKYQDICIKFQKLENDLKNIMQTKTIRAVEALGIKLSDKEKGEVINDPKYVEQIYGDKLTGGAHVNLQNAVADLEERHKDIKNLETSILQVHNLIIDLSKLVQYQGEMIDNIEENIQKTKHYVEKGEKNLIEAKKNMKKCIIF
;
A
#
# COMPACT_ATOMS: atom_id res chain seq x y z
N MET A 1 23.72 5.12 16.99
CA MET A 1 22.38 4.65 17.39
C MET A 1 21.28 5.61 16.99
N ASP A 2 21.36 6.89 17.32
CA ASP A 2 20.26 7.85 17.17
C ASP A 2 19.68 7.98 15.74
N ASN A 3 20.56 8.04 14.72
CA ASN A 3 20.11 8.17 13.33
C ASN A 3 19.37 6.90 12.82
N PHE A 4 19.89 5.70 13.15
CA PHE A 4 19.22 4.44 12.79
C PHE A 4 17.84 4.31 13.45
N GLN A 5 17.75 4.60 14.76
CA GLN A 5 16.48 4.55 15.49
C GLN A 5 15.47 5.58 14.99
N SER A 6 15.95 6.78 14.64
CA SER A 6 15.11 7.83 14.04
C SER A 6 14.51 7.35 12.72
N GLN A 7 15.28 6.75 11.83
CA GLN A 7 14.81 6.23 10.56
C GLN A 7 13.84 5.05 10.72
N ILE A 8 14.09 4.13 11.64
CA ILE A 8 13.14 3.05 11.98
C ILE A 8 11.82 3.62 12.50
N SER A 9 11.87 4.66 13.34
CA SER A 9 10.65 5.33 13.85
C SER A 9 9.87 6.01 12.73
N GLU A 10 10.57 6.68 11.80
CA GLU A 10 9.96 7.30 10.62
C GLU A 10 9.33 6.25 9.70
N ALA A 11 10.02 5.11 9.48
CA ALA A 11 9.49 3.99 8.73
C ALA A 11 8.20 3.42 9.36
N HIS A 12 8.18 3.20 10.68
CA HIS A 12 6.98 2.75 11.38
C HIS A 12 5.81 3.74 11.26
N SER A 13 6.09 5.05 11.35
CA SER A 13 5.07 6.09 11.16
C SER A 13 4.52 6.08 9.74
N SER A 14 5.37 5.82 8.75
CA SER A 14 4.99 5.69 7.35
C SER A 14 4.15 4.45 7.09
N ILE A 15 4.49 3.30 7.70
CA ILE A 15 3.68 2.07 7.62
C ILE A 15 2.29 2.31 8.22
N LYS A 16 2.19 2.92 9.40
CA LYS A 16 0.90 3.26 10.02
C LYS A 16 0.06 4.19 9.16
N TYR A 17 0.70 5.15 8.47
CA TYR A 17 0.00 6.02 7.53
C TYR A 17 -0.59 5.22 6.36
N ILE A 18 0.18 4.28 5.79
CA ILE A 18 -0.30 3.41 4.71
C ILE A 18 -1.43 2.49 5.20
N GLU A 19 -1.34 1.95 6.43
CA GLU A 19 -2.42 1.16 7.06
C GLU A 19 -3.71 1.98 7.18
N LEU A 20 -3.63 3.22 7.66
CA LEU A 20 -4.79 4.12 7.72
C LEU A 20 -5.40 4.37 6.33
N LYS A 21 -4.56 4.57 5.31
CA LYS A 21 -5.03 4.76 3.93
C LYS A 21 -5.63 3.48 3.34
N TYR A 22 -5.10 2.31 3.70
CA TYR A 22 -5.71 1.02 3.36
C TYR A 22 -7.13 0.91 3.93
N ASP A 23 -7.34 1.25 5.20
CA ASP A 23 -8.65 1.20 5.84
C ASP A 23 -9.63 2.17 5.17
N GLN A 24 -9.19 3.38 4.82
CA GLN A 24 -9.99 4.35 4.08
C GLN A 24 -10.39 3.81 2.69
N LEU A 25 -9.44 3.23 1.97
CA LEU A 25 -9.68 2.64 0.65
C LEU A 25 -10.62 1.42 0.72
N TYR A 26 -10.48 0.62 1.78
CA TYR A 26 -11.36 -0.53 2.04
C TYR A 26 -12.83 -0.10 2.27
N GLN A 27 -13.05 1.00 2.98
CA GLN A 27 -14.39 1.57 3.17
C GLN A 27 -14.99 2.07 1.83
N LEU A 28 -14.17 2.62 0.94
CA LEU A 28 -14.64 3.07 -0.38
C LEU A 28 -15.04 1.91 -1.30
N LYS A 29 -14.53 0.69 -1.09
CA LYS A 29 -14.87 -0.49 -1.90
C LYS A 29 -16.39 -0.71 -1.97
N SER A 30 -17.08 -0.68 -0.83
CA SER A 30 -18.53 -0.83 -0.79
C SER A 30 -19.27 0.33 -1.45
N GLN A 31 -18.70 1.53 -1.38
CA GLN A 31 -19.27 2.70 -2.04
C GLN A 31 -19.15 2.60 -3.58
N VAL A 32 -18.02 2.08 -4.09
CA VAL A 32 -17.86 1.79 -5.52
C VAL A 32 -18.92 0.80 -6.00
N GLU A 33 -19.16 -0.28 -5.24
CA GLU A 33 -20.16 -1.30 -5.61
C GLU A 33 -21.59 -0.72 -5.69
N ASN A 34 -21.94 0.17 -4.76
CA ASN A 34 -23.29 0.66 -4.57
C ASN A 34 -23.58 2.01 -5.24
N ALA A 35 -22.55 2.72 -5.72
CA ALA A 35 -22.73 3.99 -6.42
C ALA A 35 -23.55 3.78 -7.71
N THR A 36 -24.67 4.52 -7.86
CA THR A 36 -25.59 4.37 -8.98
C THR A 36 -25.73 5.63 -9.84
N GLY A 37 -25.16 6.77 -9.40
CA GLY A 37 -25.25 8.04 -10.11
C GLY A 37 -23.87 8.56 -10.51
N LYS A 38 -23.77 9.21 -11.67
CA LYS A 38 -22.52 9.76 -12.21
C LYS A 38 -21.76 10.63 -11.19
N GLN A 39 -22.45 11.54 -10.50
CA GLN A 39 -21.83 12.41 -9.51
C GLN A 39 -21.22 11.63 -8.35
N GLN A 40 -21.96 10.64 -7.83
CA GLN A 40 -21.48 9.79 -6.73
C GLN A 40 -20.30 8.92 -7.16
N GLU A 41 -20.32 8.37 -8.36
CA GLU A 41 -19.23 7.59 -8.92
C GLU A 41 -17.97 8.43 -9.11
N SER A 42 -18.08 9.65 -9.64
CA SER A 42 -16.98 10.58 -9.84
C SER A 42 -16.35 11.01 -8.49
N GLU A 43 -17.18 11.28 -7.47
CA GLU A 43 -16.70 11.61 -6.13
C GLU A 43 -15.92 10.45 -5.49
N VAL A 44 -16.45 9.23 -5.55
CA VAL A 44 -15.81 8.03 -5.00
C VAL A 44 -14.50 7.77 -5.75
N SER A 45 -14.49 7.88 -7.08
CA SER A 45 -13.29 7.71 -7.91
C SER A 45 -12.23 8.75 -7.57
N SER A 46 -12.59 10.03 -7.41
CA SER A 46 -11.68 11.08 -7.00
C SER A 46 -11.03 10.77 -5.65
N ASN A 47 -11.80 10.28 -4.68
CA ASN A 47 -11.29 9.89 -3.37
C ASN A 47 -10.33 8.70 -3.46
N ILE A 48 -10.62 7.70 -4.28
CA ILE A 48 -9.73 6.56 -4.53
C ILE A 48 -8.41 7.04 -5.13
N ASN A 49 -8.45 7.82 -6.20
CA ASN A 49 -7.26 8.36 -6.87
C ASN A 49 -6.39 9.18 -5.92
N LYS A 50 -7.00 9.98 -5.05
CA LYS A 50 -6.30 10.74 -4.02
C LYS A 50 -5.57 9.83 -3.02
N ILE A 51 -6.25 8.80 -2.49
CA ILE A 51 -5.65 7.84 -1.56
C ILE A 51 -4.47 7.12 -2.23
N ILE A 52 -4.63 6.66 -3.46
CA ILE A 52 -3.57 5.99 -4.21
C ILE A 52 -2.36 6.90 -4.39
N SER A 53 -2.57 8.16 -4.81
CA SER A 53 -1.50 9.15 -4.95
C SER A 53 -0.77 9.44 -3.64
N ASP A 54 -1.53 9.59 -2.52
CA ASP A 54 -0.95 9.78 -1.19
C ASP A 54 -0.07 8.60 -0.76
N VAL A 55 -0.52 7.37 -1.04
CA VAL A 55 0.23 6.15 -0.72
C VAL A 55 1.47 6.03 -1.60
N GLN A 56 1.38 6.29 -2.91
CA GLN A 56 2.53 6.28 -3.81
C GLN A 56 3.62 7.26 -3.38
N ALA A 57 3.25 8.49 -2.99
CA ALA A 57 4.19 9.48 -2.46
C ALA A 57 4.88 8.96 -1.19
N LYS A 58 4.12 8.30 -0.29
CA LYS A 58 4.67 7.72 0.94
C LYS A 58 5.56 6.51 0.66
N GLN A 59 5.23 5.68 -0.33
CA GLN A 59 6.06 4.56 -0.77
C GLN A 59 7.40 5.04 -1.36
N ALA A 60 7.40 6.13 -2.12
CA ALA A 60 8.64 6.75 -2.62
C ALA A 60 9.54 7.24 -1.47
N SER A 61 8.96 7.87 -0.44
CA SER A 61 9.69 8.25 0.77
C SER A 61 10.25 7.03 1.51
N MET A 62 9.47 5.98 1.67
CA MET A 62 9.88 4.73 2.33
C MET A 62 11.06 4.05 1.61
N LYS A 63 11.11 4.11 0.29
CA LYS A 63 12.25 3.57 -0.47
C LYS A 63 13.54 4.25 -0.05
N GLY A 64 13.58 5.58 0.05
CA GLY A 64 14.76 6.30 0.52
C GLY A 64 15.19 5.93 1.93
N ILE A 65 14.23 5.69 2.84
CA ILE A 65 14.51 5.24 4.21
C ILE A 65 15.11 3.83 4.19
N ILE A 66 14.56 2.90 3.42
CA ILE A 66 15.05 1.53 3.30
C ILE A 66 16.46 1.51 2.72
N ASP A 67 16.72 2.24 1.64
CA ASP A 67 18.04 2.33 1.01
C ASP A 67 19.10 2.87 1.99
N SER A 68 18.75 3.89 2.76
CA SER A 68 19.61 4.46 3.81
C SER A 68 19.89 3.47 4.95
N LEU A 69 18.84 2.77 5.43
CA LEU A 69 18.99 1.75 6.47
C LEU A 69 19.84 0.57 5.98
N GLU A 70 19.65 0.12 4.74
CA GLU A 70 20.45 -0.94 4.13
C GLU A 70 21.94 -0.55 4.05
N GLN A 71 22.25 0.69 3.69
CA GLN A 71 23.62 1.18 3.69
C GLN A 71 24.23 1.17 5.08
N MET A 72 23.51 1.66 6.09
CA MET A 72 23.99 1.62 7.50
C MET A 72 24.19 0.19 8.01
N MET A 73 23.45 -0.77 7.51
CA MET A 73 23.61 -2.19 7.83
C MET A 73 24.90 -2.76 7.21
N LYS A 74 25.17 -2.44 5.92
CA LYS A 74 26.37 -2.89 5.21
C LYS A 74 27.66 -2.38 5.86
N GLU A 75 27.66 -1.15 6.35
CA GLU A 75 28.85 -0.55 7.03
C GLU A 75 29.25 -1.29 8.31
N LYS A 76 28.29 -1.96 8.98
CA LYS A 76 28.51 -2.68 10.24
C LYS A 76 28.37 -4.20 10.13
N GLN A 77 28.32 -4.74 8.93
CA GLN A 77 28.05 -6.17 8.67
C GLN A 77 29.07 -7.11 9.32
N ASN A 78 30.33 -6.66 9.50
CA ASN A 78 31.40 -7.48 10.04
C ASN A 78 31.51 -7.45 11.58
N GLU A 79 30.65 -6.69 12.25
CA GLU A 79 30.65 -6.57 13.71
C GLU A 79 29.60 -7.53 14.30
N ASP A 80 30.03 -8.67 14.85
CA ASP A 80 29.12 -9.54 15.62
C ASP A 80 29.00 -9.05 17.07
N ASN A 81 28.26 -7.96 17.25
CA ASN A 81 27.95 -7.39 18.54
C ASN A 81 26.44 -7.32 18.79
N PRO A 82 25.98 -7.16 20.05
CA PRO A 82 24.56 -7.08 20.37
C PRO A 82 23.84 -5.94 19.65
N GLU A 83 24.50 -4.83 19.38
CA GLU A 83 23.93 -3.70 18.68
C GLU A 83 23.59 -4.06 17.22
N THR A 84 24.49 -4.74 16.53
CA THR A 84 24.28 -5.19 15.13
C THR A 84 23.11 -6.18 15.05
N ARG A 85 23.00 -7.10 16.01
CA ARG A 85 21.87 -8.04 16.09
C ARG A 85 20.54 -7.32 16.29
N ILE A 86 20.47 -6.31 17.17
CA ILE A 86 19.26 -5.50 17.39
C ILE A 86 18.90 -4.75 16.11
N ARG A 87 19.86 -4.12 15.43
CA ARG A 87 19.62 -3.42 14.16
C ARG A 87 19.06 -4.35 13.08
N ASN A 88 19.68 -5.53 12.91
CA ASN A 88 19.21 -6.56 11.97
C ASN A 88 17.76 -6.93 12.25
N ASN A 89 17.43 -7.21 13.50
CA ASN A 89 16.08 -7.60 13.91
C ASN A 89 15.06 -6.49 13.64
N LEU A 90 15.40 -5.23 14.00
CA LEU A 90 14.50 -4.09 13.77
C LEU A 90 14.25 -3.85 12.28
N PHE A 91 15.33 -3.90 11.48
CA PHE A 91 15.23 -3.72 10.04
C PHE A 91 14.39 -4.83 9.39
N SER A 92 14.63 -6.11 9.74
CA SER A 92 13.88 -7.26 9.24
C SER A 92 12.40 -7.17 9.59
N SER A 93 12.08 -6.84 10.86
CA SER A 93 10.70 -6.68 11.30
C SER A 93 9.97 -5.57 10.56
N MET A 94 10.62 -4.42 10.41
CA MET A 94 10.10 -3.27 9.71
C MET A 94 9.85 -3.62 8.22
N THR A 95 10.83 -4.22 7.55
CA THR A 95 10.73 -4.60 6.12
C THR A 95 9.61 -5.59 5.89
N LYS A 96 9.45 -6.59 6.77
CA LYS A 96 8.34 -7.57 6.68
C LYS A 96 6.98 -6.90 6.87
N LYS A 97 6.82 -6.06 7.89
CA LYS A 97 5.56 -5.32 8.11
C LYS A 97 5.20 -4.44 6.91
N TYR A 98 6.21 -3.79 6.33
CA TYR A 98 6.00 -2.98 5.14
C TYR A 98 5.60 -3.82 3.92
N GLN A 99 6.24 -4.97 3.72
CA GLN A 99 5.86 -5.92 2.67
C GLN A 99 4.42 -6.40 2.84
N ASP A 100 4.02 -6.79 4.06
CA ASP A 100 2.68 -7.29 4.35
C ASP A 100 1.59 -6.26 4.04
N ILE A 101 1.80 -4.98 4.39
CA ILE A 101 0.82 -3.94 4.06
C ILE A 101 0.78 -3.64 2.55
N CYS A 102 1.92 -3.69 1.84
CA CYS A 102 1.96 -3.55 0.39
C CYS A 102 1.18 -4.66 -0.32
N ILE A 103 1.31 -5.92 0.13
CA ILE A 103 0.54 -7.06 -0.40
C ILE A 103 -0.96 -6.86 -0.19
N LYS A 104 -1.38 -6.41 1.01
CA LYS A 104 -2.79 -6.12 1.30
C LYS A 104 -3.32 -4.99 0.41
N PHE A 105 -2.53 -3.94 0.23
CA PHE A 105 -2.89 -2.79 -0.59
C PHE A 105 -3.06 -3.18 -2.06
N GLN A 106 -2.10 -3.92 -2.63
CA GLN A 106 -2.19 -4.45 -4.00
C GLN A 106 -3.43 -5.31 -4.22
N LYS A 107 -3.76 -6.18 -3.26
CA LYS A 107 -4.96 -7.00 -3.34
C LYS A 107 -6.24 -6.15 -3.41
N LEU A 108 -6.32 -5.12 -2.57
CA LEU A 108 -7.46 -4.22 -2.54
C LEU A 108 -7.59 -3.41 -3.83
N GLU A 109 -6.48 -2.93 -4.40
CA GLU A 109 -6.46 -2.26 -5.71
C GLU A 109 -6.95 -3.18 -6.84
N ASN A 110 -6.53 -4.45 -6.83
CA ASN A 110 -7.03 -5.44 -7.79
C ASN A 110 -8.53 -5.69 -7.64
N ASP A 111 -9.04 -5.77 -6.41
CA ASP A 111 -10.48 -5.91 -6.15
C ASP A 111 -11.25 -4.71 -6.71
N LEU A 112 -10.79 -3.49 -6.44
CA LEU A 112 -11.39 -2.25 -6.94
C LEU A 112 -11.37 -2.20 -8.47
N LYS A 113 -10.26 -2.56 -9.10
CA LYS A 113 -10.16 -2.67 -10.56
C LYS A 113 -11.21 -3.62 -11.12
N ASN A 114 -11.35 -4.82 -10.56
CA ASN A 114 -12.32 -5.82 -11.01
C ASN A 114 -13.78 -5.33 -10.86
N ILE A 115 -14.09 -4.62 -9.78
CA ILE A 115 -15.41 -4.03 -9.56
C ILE A 115 -15.68 -2.97 -10.64
N MET A 116 -14.73 -2.06 -10.90
CA MET A 116 -14.87 -1.01 -11.91
C MET A 116 -15.02 -1.60 -13.32
N GLN A 117 -14.25 -2.63 -13.68
CA GLN A 117 -14.39 -3.34 -14.96
C GLN A 117 -15.76 -4.00 -15.09
N THR A 118 -16.25 -4.64 -14.02
CA THR A 118 -17.60 -5.24 -14.02
C THR A 118 -18.68 -4.18 -14.20
N LYS A 119 -18.56 -3.03 -13.55
CA LYS A 119 -19.52 -1.90 -13.72
C LYS A 119 -19.47 -1.33 -15.13
N THR A 120 -18.29 -1.25 -15.75
CA THR A 120 -18.12 -0.83 -17.14
C THR A 120 -18.91 -1.73 -18.08
N ILE A 121 -18.74 -3.06 -17.96
CA ILE A 121 -19.47 -4.03 -18.77
C ILE A 121 -20.99 -3.90 -18.56
N ARG A 122 -21.46 -3.83 -17.31
CA ARG A 122 -22.90 -3.68 -17.01
C ARG A 122 -23.49 -2.39 -17.55
N ALA A 123 -22.72 -1.30 -17.57
CA ALA A 123 -23.17 -0.04 -18.15
C ALA A 123 -23.44 -0.15 -19.65
N VAL A 124 -22.59 -0.88 -20.38
CA VAL A 124 -22.79 -1.16 -21.81
C VAL A 124 -23.96 -2.11 -22.03
N GLU A 125 -24.08 -3.17 -21.25
CA GLU A 125 -25.19 -4.12 -21.34
C GLU A 125 -26.56 -3.46 -21.05
N ALA A 126 -26.59 -2.43 -20.17
CA ALA A 126 -27.80 -1.65 -19.87
C ALA A 126 -28.27 -0.82 -21.06
N LEU A 127 -27.45 -0.56 -22.06
CA LEU A 127 -27.87 0.04 -23.36
C LEU A 127 -28.55 -0.96 -24.30
N GLY A 128 -28.75 -2.20 -23.85
CA GLY A 128 -29.30 -3.28 -24.68
C GLY A 128 -28.27 -3.98 -25.58
N ILE A 129 -27.00 -3.70 -25.38
CA ILE A 129 -25.90 -4.27 -26.13
C ILE A 129 -25.45 -5.58 -25.44
N LYS A 130 -25.53 -6.69 -26.14
CA LYS A 130 -25.04 -7.99 -25.66
C LYS A 130 -23.60 -8.16 -26.11
N LEU A 131 -22.69 -8.23 -25.14
CA LEU A 131 -21.24 -8.41 -25.38
C LEU A 131 -20.86 -9.88 -25.24
N SER A 132 -20.11 -10.42 -26.21
CA SER A 132 -19.37 -11.67 -26.06
C SER A 132 -18.17 -11.45 -25.12
N ASP A 133 -17.57 -12.53 -24.61
CA ASP A 133 -16.41 -12.43 -23.69
C ASP A 133 -15.20 -11.72 -24.32
N LYS A 134 -15.00 -11.86 -25.64
CA LYS A 134 -13.98 -11.12 -26.37
C LYS A 134 -14.28 -9.62 -26.39
N GLU A 135 -15.52 -9.25 -26.71
CA GLU A 135 -15.95 -7.85 -26.76
C GLU A 135 -15.91 -7.18 -25.38
N LYS A 136 -16.18 -7.91 -24.30
CA LYS A 136 -16.00 -7.40 -22.93
C LYS A 136 -14.57 -6.98 -22.67
N GLY A 137 -13.60 -7.77 -23.13
CA GLY A 137 -12.17 -7.43 -23.03
C GLY A 137 -11.82 -6.17 -23.83
N GLU A 138 -12.33 -6.04 -25.06
CA GLU A 138 -12.09 -4.88 -25.92
C GLU A 138 -12.71 -3.60 -25.31
N VAL A 139 -13.92 -3.66 -24.77
CA VAL A 139 -14.61 -2.53 -24.11
C VAL A 139 -13.82 -2.05 -22.87
N ILE A 140 -13.22 -2.95 -22.10
CA ILE A 140 -12.39 -2.60 -20.95
C ILE A 140 -11.11 -1.88 -21.40
N ASN A 141 -10.53 -2.32 -22.51
CA ASN A 141 -9.27 -1.77 -23.04
C ASN A 141 -9.46 -0.47 -23.83
N ASP A 142 -10.55 -0.37 -24.57
CA ASP A 142 -10.92 0.81 -25.38
C ASP A 142 -12.43 1.09 -25.29
N PRO A 143 -12.85 2.08 -24.51
CA PRO A 143 -14.26 2.47 -24.40
C PRO A 143 -14.91 2.85 -25.72
N LYS A 144 -14.14 3.39 -26.69
CA LYS A 144 -14.65 3.79 -28.02
C LYS A 144 -15.00 2.59 -28.89
N TYR A 145 -14.52 1.40 -28.54
CA TYR A 145 -14.88 0.17 -29.24
C TYR A 145 -16.41 -0.02 -29.32
N VAL A 146 -17.13 0.36 -28.28
CA VAL A 146 -18.61 0.30 -28.28
C VAL A 146 -19.22 1.20 -29.33
N GLU A 147 -18.70 2.42 -29.48
CA GLU A 147 -19.17 3.38 -30.50
C GLU A 147 -18.85 2.89 -31.92
N GLN A 148 -17.66 2.34 -32.15
CA GLN A 148 -17.24 1.82 -33.45
C GLN A 148 -18.14 0.67 -33.95
N ILE A 149 -18.57 -0.22 -33.06
CA ILE A 149 -19.33 -1.41 -33.46
C ILE A 149 -20.84 -1.16 -33.46
N TYR A 150 -21.31 -0.32 -32.56
CA TYR A 150 -22.74 -0.15 -32.33
C TYR A 150 -23.27 1.24 -32.73
N GLY A 151 -22.40 2.22 -32.95
CA GLY A 151 -22.78 3.58 -33.30
C GLY A 151 -23.64 3.66 -34.55
N ASP A 152 -23.29 2.93 -35.61
CA ASP A 152 -23.99 2.89 -36.86
C ASP A 152 -25.34 2.12 -36.79
N LYS A 153 -25.55 1.30 -35.75
CA LYS A 153 -26.74 0.51 -35.55
C LYS A 153 -27.84 1.24 -34.75
N LEU A 154 -27.47 2.37 -34.14
CA LEU A 154 -28.36 3.17 -33.30
C LEU A 154 -28.67 4.50 -33.99
N THR A 155 -29.94 4.90 -33.94
CA THR A 155 -30.44 6.16 -34.53
C THR A 155 -31.17 7.00 -33.49
N GLY A 156 -31.20 8.31 -33.70
CA GLY A 156 -31.95 9.25 -32.87
C GLY A 156 -31.46 9.30 -31.40
N GLY A 157 -32.41 9.24 -30.45
CA GLY A 157 -32.12 9.33 -29.03
C GLY A 157 -31.22 8.22 -28.48
N ALA A 158 -31.23 7.03 -29.10
CA ALA A 158 -30.38 5.92 -28.72
C ALA A 158 -28.89 6.22 -29.03
N HIS A 159 -28.59 6.93 -30.11
CA HIS A 159 -27.23 7.34 -30.46
C HIS A 159 -26.68 8.37 -29.46
N VAL A 160 -27.47 9.34 -29.05
CA VAL A 160 -27.09 10.34 -28.03
C VAL A 160 -26.83 9.66 -26.68
N ASN A 161 -27.64 8.68 -26.29
CA ASN A 161 -27.43 7.92 -25.06
C ASN A 161 -26.13 7.10 -25.13
N LEU A 162 -25.79 6.54 -26.29
CA LEU A 162 -24.53 5.83 -26.49
C LEU A 162 -23.31 6.78 -26.34
N GLN A 163 -23.36 7.96 -26.96
CA GLN A 163 -22.27 8.93 -26.83
C GLN A 163 -22.04 9.38 -25.38
N ASN A 164 -23.10 9.65 -24.63
CA ASN A 164 -23.01 9.98 -23.21
C ASN A 164 -22.42 8.83 -22.40
N ALA A 165 -22.85 7.59 -22.69
CA ALA A 165 -22.32 6.41 -22.03
C ALA A 165 -20.82 6.20 -22.35
N VAL A 166 -20.39 6.40 -23.60
CA VAL A 166 -18.96 6.31 -23.97
C VAL A 166 -18.12 7.32 -23.22
N ALA A 167 -18.59 8.57 -23.06
CA ALA A 167 -17.89 9.57 -22.26
C ALA A 167 -17.71 9.13 -20.79
N ASP A 168 -18.75 8.52 -20.19
CA ASP A 168 -18.67 7.98 -18.83
C ASP A 168 -17.75 6.76 -18.74
N LEU A 169 -17.71 5.93 -19.78
CA LEU A 169 -16.79 4.80 -19.88
C LEU A 169 -15.33 5.25 -20.03
N GLU A 170 -15.06 6.34 -20.74
CA GLU A 170 -13.70 6.92 -20.85
C GLU A 170 -13.19 7.41 -19.50
N GLU A 171 -14.03 8.05 -18.68
CA GLU A 171 -13.66 8.47 -17.34
C GLU A 171 -13.31 7.25 -16.46
N ARG A 172 -14.15 6.21 -16.44
CA ARG A 172 -13.88 4.96 -15.72
C ARG A 172 -12.64 4.23 -16.23
N HIS A 173 -12.40 4.24 -17.53
CA HIS A 173 -11.20 3.64 -18.13
C HIS A 173 -9.93 4.31 -17.62
N LYS A 174 -9.94 5.65 -17.50
CA LYS A 174 -8.82 6.39 -16.91
C LYS A 174 -8.55 5.96 -15.48
N ASP A 175 -9.59 5.76 -14.68
CA ASP A 175 -9.44 5.29 -13.29
C ASP A 175 -8.89 3.86 -13.22
N ILE A 176 -9.38 2.97 -14.08
CA ILE A 176 -8.85 1.59 -14.22
C ILE A 176 -7.37 1.62 -14.59
N LYS A 177 -6.95 2.48 -15.52
CA LYS A 177 -5.54 2.65 -15.90
C LYS A 177 -4.67 3.19 -14.77
N ASN A 178 -5.18 4.12 -13.97
CA ASN A 178 -4.49 4.61 -12.78
C ASN A 178 -4.26 3.48 -11.77
N LEU A 179 -5.30 2.65 -11.52
CA LEU A 179 -5.19 1.47 -10.67
C LEU A 179 -4.18 0.46 -11.22
N GLU A 180 -4.21 0.15 -12.51
CA GLU A 180 -3.25 -0.76 -13.14
C GLU A 180 -1.81 -0.28 -12.98
N THR A 181 -1.58 1.01 -13.15
CA THR A 181 -0.25 1.62 -12.96
C THR A 181 0.21 1.48 -11.50
N SER A 182 -0.67 1.76 -10.55
CA SER A 182 -0.38 1.62 -9.12
C SER A 182 -0.10 0.17 -8.75
N ILE A 183 -0.92 -0.77 -9.19
CA ILE A 183 -0.75 -2.22 -8.96
C ILE A 183 0.63 -2.70 -9.43
N LEU A 184 1.09 -2.25 -10.60
CA LEU A 184 2.42 -2.59 -11.13
C LEU A 184 3.55 -2.00 -10.29
N GLN A 185 3.42 -0.76 -9.83
CA GLN A 185 4.41 -0.12 -8.96
C GLN A 185 4.52 -0.84 -7.62
N VAL A 186 3.37 -1.15 -6.99
CA VAL A 186 3.33 -1.90 -5.72
C VAL A 186 3.88 -3.32 -5.91
N HIS A 187 3.60 -3.98 -7.04
CA HIS A 187 4.15 -5.29 -7.37
C HIS A 187 5.68 -5.28 -7.42
N ASN A 188 6.28 -4.32 -8.11
CA ASN A 188 7.73 -4.18 -8.17
C ASN A 188 8.33 -3.92 -6.79
N LEU A 189 7.67 -3.09 -5.98
CA LEU A 189 8.07 -2.84 -4.61
C LEU A 189 8.04 -4.10 -3.76
N ILE A 190 7.01 -4.93 -3.87
CA ILE A 190 6.90 -6.22 -3.16
C ILE A 190 8.04 -7.15 -3.56
N ILE A 191 8.42 -7.21 -4.85
CA ILE A 191 9.56 -8.00 -5.32
C ILE A 191 10.86 -7.53 -4.69
N ASP A 192 11.11 -6.21 -4.63
CA ASP A 192 12.32 -5.67 -4.05
C ASP A 192 12.39 -5.92 -2.53
N LEU A 193 11.27 -5.74 -1.83
CA LEU A 193 11.17 -6.07 -0.40
C LEU A 193 11.35 -7.57 -0.14
N SER A 194 10.86 -8.44 -1.05
CA SER A 194 11.05 -9.90 -0.92
C SER A 194 12.52 -10.30 -0.97
N LYS A 195 13.32 -9.64 -1.82
CA LYS A 195 14.79 -9.87 -1.86
C LYS A 195 15.45 -9.50 -0.54
N LEU A 196 15.04 -8.37 0.07
CA LEU A 196 15.56 -7.93 1.36
C LEU A 196 15.16 -8.89 2.49
N VAL A 197 13.91 -9.34 2.52
CA VAL A 197 13.41 -10.29 3.54
C VAL A 197 14.09 -11.65 3.39
N GLN A 198 14.29 -12.15 2.17
CA GLN A 198 14.95 -13.43 1.92
C GLN A 198 16.43 -13.42 2.33
N TYR A 199 17.12 -12.30 2.13
CA TYR A 199 18.53 -12.15 2.53
C TYR A 199 18.73 -12.15 4.05
N GLN A 200 17.67 -11.84 4.81
CA GLN A 200 17.68 -11.78 6.28
C GLN A 200 17.30 -13.12 6.93
N GLY A 201 17.21 -14.22 6.14
CA GLY A 201 16.72 -15.54 6.47
C GLY A 201 16.87 -16.00 7.93
N GLU A 202 15.90 -16.77 8.39
CA GLU A 202 15.80 -17.56 9.64
C GLU A 202 15.79 -16.84 11.01
N MET A 203 16.12 -15.56 11.14
CA MET A 203 16.09 -14.85 12.44
C MET A 203 14.74 -14.22 12.81
N ILE A 204 13.69 -14.43 12.04
CA ILE A 204 12.41 -13.68 12.15
C ILE A 204 11.47 -14.24 13.21
N ASP A 205 11.66 -15.45 13.71
CA ASP A 205 10.63 -16.16 14.47
C ASP A 205 10.32 -15.64 15.88
N ASN A 206 10.99 -14.60 16.39
CA ASN A 206 10.71 -14.10 17.75
C ASN A 206 10.89 -12.59 17.95
N ILE A 207 10.65 -11.76 16.93
CA ILE A 207 10.99 -10.34 17.01
C ILE A 207 10.06 -9.55 17.93
N GLU A 208 8.77 -9.83 17.93
CA GLU A 208 7.81 -9.14 18.82
C GLU A 208 8.06 -9.48 20.29
N GLU A 209 8.37 -10.74 20.57
CA GLU A 209 8.77 -11.21 21.88
C GLU A 209 10.13 -10.64 22.32
N ASN A 210 11.09 -10.54 21.41
CA ASN A 210 12.43 -9.99 21.68
C ASN A 210 12.38 -8.45 21.86
N ILE A 211 11.53 -7.72 21.16
CA ILE A 211 11.31 -6.28 21.39
C ILE A 211 10.71 -6.03 22.77
N GLN A 212 9.74 -6.83 23.18
CA GLN A 212 9.16 -6.74 24.51
C GLN A 212 10.17 -7.12 25.60
N LYS A 213 10.96 -8.17 25.38
CA LYS A 213 12.07 -8.55 26.29
C LYS A 213 13.14 -7.47 26.38
N THR A 214 13.54 -6.88 25.25
CA THR A 214 14.55 -5.79 25.21
C THR A 214 14.05 -4.56 25.94
N LYS A 215 12.79 -4.17 25.76
CA LYS A 215 12.15 -3.08 26.52
C LYS A 215 12.17 -3.36 28.02
N HIS A 216 11.83 -4.58 28.41
CA HIS A 216 11.85 -5.02 29.80
C HIS A 216 13.27 -4.99 30.42
N TYR A 217 14.29 -5.42 29.65
CA TYR A 217 15.69 -5.37 30.11
C TYR A 217 16.23 -3.95 30.22
N VAL A 218 15.83 -3.04 29.31
CA VAL A 218 16.21 -1.62 29.38
C VAL A 218 15.57 -0.96 30.61
N GLU A 219 14.27 -1.18 30.85
CA GLU A 219 13.56 -0.67 32.04
C GLU A 219 14.17 -1.22 33.35
N LYS A 220 14.58 -2.49 33.34
CA LYS A 220 15.25 -3.11 34.50
C LYS A 220 16.65 -2.58 34.71
N GLY A 221 17.41 -2.34 33.62
CA GLY A 221 18.72 -1.71 33.65
C GLY A 221 18.67 -0.28 34.19
N GLU A 222 17.68 0.51 33.77
CA GLU A 222 17.45 1.86 34.27
C GLU A 222 17.15 1.87 35.78
N LYS A 223 16.27 0.96 36.26
CA LYS A 223 15.97 0.81 37.68
C LYS A 223 17.24 0.44 38.49
N ASN A 224 18.04 -0.50 37.99
CA ASN A 224 19.29 -0.90 38.64
C ASN A 224 20.29 0.24 38.71
N LEU A 225 20.39 1.08 37.67
CA LEU A 225 21.27 2.28 37.65
C LEU A 225 20.77 3.33 38.65
N ILE A 226 19.46 3.54 38.77
CA ILE A 226 18.88 4.46 39.75
C ILE A 226 19.16 3.96 41.18
N GLU A 227 19.05 2.66 41.42
CA GLU A 227 19.33 2.04 42.72
C GLU A 227 20.81 2.08 43.07
N ALA A 228 21.69 1.78 42.10
CA ALA A 228 23.16 1.94 42.28
C ALA A 228 23.51 3.39 42.58
N LYS A 229 22.93 4.38 41.91
CA LYS A 229 23.12 5.80 42.18
C LYS A 229 22.66 6.23 43.58
N LYS A 230 21.54 5.66 44.07
CA LYS A 230 21.06 5.88 45.45
C LYS A 230 22.02 5.27 46.47
N ASN A 231 22.57 4.09 46.21
CA ASN A 231 23.50 3.41 47.10
C ASN A 231 24.86 4.12 47.14
N MET A 232 25.36 4.60 45.99
CA MET A 232 26.57 5.43 45.96
C MET A 232 26.43 6.73 46.78
N LYS A 233 25.25 7.40 46.70
CA LYS A 233 24.99 8.58 47.53
C LYS A 233 24.99 8.27 49.03
N LYS A 234 24.56 7.06 49.44
CA LYS A 234 24.61 6.64 50.86
C LYS A 234 26.03 6.31 51.35
N CYS A 235 26.93 5.83 50.47
CA CYS A 235 28.33 5.55 50.83
C CYS A 235 29.23 6.80 50.92
N ILE A 236 28.78 7.94 50.43
CA ILE A 236 29.56 9.20 50.47
C ILE A 236 29.31 10.01 51.77
N ILE A 237 28.45 9.51 52.68
CA ILE A 237 28.06 10.19 53.92
C ILE A 237 28.70 9.52 55.15
N PHE A 238 29.84 8.83 54.99
CA PHE A 238 30.72 8.41 56.12
C PHE A 238 32.13 8.91 55.94
#